data_0bd59acb7520172dfdb7c656720c8f73
#
_entry.id   0bd59acb7520172dfdb7c656720c8f73
#
_cell.length_a   1.000
_cell.length_b   1.000
_cell.length_c   1.000
_cell.angle_alpha   90.00
_cell.angle_beta   90.00
_cell.angle_gamma   90.00
#
_symmetry.space_group_name_H-M   'P 1'
#
loop_
_entity.id
_entity.type
_entity.pdbx_description
1 polymer ?
#
loop_
_entity_poly.entity_id
_entity_poly.type
_entity_poly.pdbx_seq_one_letter_code
_entity_poly.pdbx_strand_id
1 'polypeptide(L)'
;MNTETPQLIISRVFDAPRELVYRAFTDPDHLAAWWGPIGNSLPRDEIEFDVRPGGYQRWTEVNAAEPGLRVHVYVDLTDVADGELLEGVMHVSGQLQEGIEAFDTRLRVEFYDEADGRTRLEIRQWLPEHLAHPSEEGWRQAFTKLDATLMNVQAVAADHREVEAWQS
;
A
#
# COMPACT_ATOMS: atom_id res chain seq x y z
N MET A 1 -22.49 9.28 -9.25
CA MET A 1 -21.20 10.01 -9.09
C MET A 1 -21.05 10.40 -7.64
N ASN A 2 -20.02 9.89 -6.98
CA ASN A 2 -19.81 10.21 -5.58
C ASN A 2 -19.03 11.51 -5.48
N THR A 3 -19.69 12.58 -5.00
CA THR A 3 -19.11 13.92 -4.87
C THR A 3 -18.66 14.21 -3.43
N GLU A 4 -18.66 13.19 -2.55
CA GLU A 4 -18.24 13.38 -1.17
C GLU A 4 -16.76 13.74 -1.12
N THR A 5 -16.45 14.66 -0.20
CA THR A 5 -15.07 15.04 0.07
C THR A 5 -14.39 13.93 0.89
N PRO A 6 -13.21 13.46 0.48
CA PRO A 6 -12.49 12.49 1.30
C PRO A 6 -12.08 13.08 2.65
N GLN A 7 -12.10 12.26 3.68
CA GLN A 7 -11.66 12.64 5.04
C GLN A 7 -10.15 12.68 5.14
N LEU A 8 -9.44 12.01 4.22
CA LEU A 8 -7.99 11.95 4.22
C LEU A 8 -7.47 12.09 2.79
N ILE A 9 -6.52 13.01 2.60
CA ILE A 9 -5.79 13.17 1.35
C ILE A 9 -4.31 13.22 1.69
N ILE A 10 -3.52 12.32 1.07
CA ILE A 10 -2.07 12.28 1.22
C ILE A 10 -1.43 12.39 -0.15
N SER A 11 -0.45 13.26 -0.27
CA SER A 11 0.37 13.36 -1.48
C SER A 11 1.83 13.30 -1.08
N ARG A 12 2.61 12.46 -1.76
CA ARG A 12 4.03 12.29 -1.47
C ARG A 12 4.81 11.89 -2.71
N VAL A 13 6.02 12.40 -2.84
CA VAL A 13 6.93 12.03 -3.92
C VAL A 13 7.91 10.97 -3.43
N PHE A 14 8.03 9.87 -4.19
CA PHE A 14 8.97 8.80 -3.94
C PHE A 14 10.09 8.81 -4.98
N ASP A 15 11.28 8.46 -4.55
CA ASP A 15 12.48 8.43 -5.40
C ASP A 15 12.60 7.09 -6.14
N ALA A 16 11.60 6.82 -6.98
CA ALA A 16 11.52 5.59 -7.77
C ALA A 16 10.58 5.80 -8.95
N PRO A 17 10.76 5.06 -10.05
CA PRO A 17 9.88 5.17 -11.22
C PRO A 17 8.46 4.65 -10.90
N ARG A 18 7.49 5.20 -11.62
CA ARG A 18 6.06 4.93 -11.42
C ARG A 18 5.72 3.44 -11.43
N GLU A 19 6.29 2.69 -12.34
CA GLU A 19 6.06 1.24 -12.44
C GLU A 19 6.48 0.51 -11.17
N LEU A 20 7.56 0.94 -10.56
CA LEU A 20 8.08 0.32 -9.35
C LEU A 20 7.21 0.66 -8.14
N VAL A 21 6.75 1.91 -8.03
CA VAL A 21 5.85 2.32 -6.95
C VAL A 21 4.50 1.61 -7.09
N TYR A 22 3.99 1.49 -8.32
CA TYR A 22 2.76 0.74 -8.59
C TYR A 22 2.91 -0.73 -8.21
N ARG A 23 4.04 -1.36 -8.57
CA ARG A 23 4.33 -2.75 -8.22
C ARG A 23 4.39 -2.95 -6.70
N ALA A 24 4.85 -1.94 -5.95
CA ALA A 24 4.86 -2.03 -4.48
C ALA A 24 3.47 -2.26 -3.90
N PHE A 25 2.42 -1.79 -4.58
CA PHE A 25 1.02 -1.97 -4.18
C PHE A 25 0.38 -3.23 -4.78
N THR A 26 0.90 -3.77 -5.87
CA THR A 26 0.24 -4.81 -6.66
C THR A 26 0.98 -6.15 -6.69
N ASP A 27 2.19 -6.20 -6.17
CA ASP A 27 2.94 -7.44 -6.00
C ASP A 27 2.87 -7.87 -4.55
N PRO A 28 2.38 -9.10 -4.24
CA PRO A 28 2.25 -9.56 -2.85
C PRO A 28 3.55 -9.54 -2.05
N ASP A 29 4.66 -9.90 -2.67
CA ASP A 29 5.96 -9.90 -1.99
C ASP A 29 6.41 -8.47 -1.65
N HIS A 30 6.14 -7.52 -2.54
CA HIS A 30 6.47 -6.11 -2.31
C HIS A 30 5.56 -5.52 -1.21
N LEU A 31 4.25 -5.74 -1.29
CA LEU A 31 3.32 -5.20 -0.29
C LEU A 31 3.68 -5.71 1.11
N ALA A 32 4.04 -6.98 1.24
CA ALA A 32 4.42 -7.59 2.52
C ALA A 32 5.62 -6.89 3.18
N ALA A 33 6.47 -6.25 2.38
CA ALA A 33 7.67 -5.59 2.89
C ALA A 33 7.40 -4.23 3.56
N TRP A 34 6.30 -3.56 3.21
CA TRP A 34 6.12 -2.17 3.68
C TRP A 34 4.74 -1.85 4.27
N TRP A 35 3.71 -2.63 4.02
CA TRP A 35 2.35 -2.29 4.45
C TRP A 35 2.22 -2.23 5.97
N GLY A 36 1.38 -1.27 6.43
CA GLY A 36 1.00 -1.13 7.84
C GLY A 36 2.01 -0.34 8.69
N PRO A 37 1.60 0.00 9.91
CA PRO A 37 2.48 0.71 10.85
C PRO A 37 3.75 -0.07 11.16
N ILE A 38 4.74 0.64 11.70
CA ILE A 38 5.99 0.02 12.17
C ILE A 38 5.66 -1.02 13.24
N GLY A 39 6.22 -2.21 13.11
CA GLY A 39 5.94 -3.35 14.01
C GLY A 39 4.92 -4.33 13.46
N ASN A 40 4.18 -3.96 12.43
CA ASN A 40 3.25 -4.87 11.75
C ASN A 40 3.97 -5.62 10.63
N SER A 41 3.51 -6.85 10.38
CA SER A 41 3.96 -7.67 9.26
C SER A 41 2.78 -8.40 8.64
N LEU A 42 2.97 -8.90 7.41
CA LEU A 42 1.94 -9.63 6.68
C LEU A 42 2.44 -11.06 6.44
N PRO A 43 1.80 -12.08 7.02
CA PRO A 43 2.11 -13.47 6.70
C PRO A 43 1.93 -13.71 5.19
N ARG A 44 2.97 -14.18 4.51
CA ARG A 44 2.97 -14.29 3.05
C ARG A 44 1.90 -15.24 2.51
N ASP A 45 1.63 -16.32 3.21
CA ASP A 45 0.62 -17.32 2.83
C ASP A 45 -0.82 -16.83 3.01
N GLU A 46 -1.01 -15.68 3.65
CA GLU A 46 -2.31 -15.04 3.82
C GLU A 46 -2.52 -13.84 2.89
N ILE A 47 -1.65 -13.66 1.90
CA ILE A 47 -1.78 -12.58 0.90
C ILE A 47 -2.24 -13.18 -0.42
N GLU A 48 -3.31 -12.63 -0.98
CA GLU A 48 -3.84 -13.07 -2.27
C GLU A 48 -4.34 -11.87 -3.07
N PHE A 49 -3.88 -11.74 -4.32
CA PHE A 49 -4.22 -10.63 -5.19
C PHE A 49 -4.75 -11.13 -6.53
N ASP A 50 -5.83 -10.49 -6.99
CA ASP A 50 -6.32 -10.56 -8.37
C ASP A 50 -6.52 -9.11 -8.82
N VAL A 51 -5.46 -8.47 -9.30
CA VAL A 51 -5.43 -7.04 -9.59
C VAL A 51 -6.00 -6.78 -10.98
N ARG A 52 -7.29 -6.48 -11.01
CA ARG A 52 -8.04 -6.11 -12.21
C ARG A 52 -9.34 -5.43 -11.79
N PRO A 53 -10.02 -4.70 -12.69
CA PRO A 53 -11.36 -4.18 -12.37
C PRO A 53 -12.30 -5.35 -12.02
N GLY A 54 -12.96 -5.28 -10.87
CA GLY A 54 -13.78 -6.38 -10.34
C GLY A 54 -13.01 -7.45 -9.59
N GLY A 55 -11.68 -7.34 -9.52
CA GLY A 55 -10.84 -8.24 -8.73
C GLY A 55 -10.73 -7.81 -7.27
N TYR A 56 -9.67 -8.27 -6.61
CA TYR A 56 -9.53 -8.01 -5.17
C TYR A 56 -8.07 -8.09 -4.73
N GLN A 57 -7.82 -7.56 -3.52
CA GLN A 57 -6.58 -7.75 -2.77
C GLN A 57 -6.94 -8.09 -1.34
N ARG A 58 -6.32 -9.10 -0.76
CA ARG A 58 -6.57 -9.44 0.64
C ARG A 58 -5.28 -9.83 1.35
N TRP A 59 -5.21 -9.50 2.62
CA TRP A 59 -4.08 -9.85 3.49
C TRP A 59 -4.50 -9.78 4.95
N THR A 60 -3.62 -10.30 5.81
CA THR A 60 -3.75 -10.20 7.27
C THR A 60 -2.55 -9.46 7.82
N GLU A 61 -2.78 -8.55 8.76
CA GLU A 61 -1.73 -7.85 9.48
C GLU A 61 -1.58 -8.46 10.86
N VAL A 62 -0.34 -8.70 11.27
CA VAL A 62 0.00 -9.16 12.62
C VAL A 62 1.02 -8.21 13.23
N ASN A 63 1.01 -8.10 14.56
CA ASN A 63 1.95 -7.25 15.31
C ASN A 63 2.82 -8.10 16.21
N ALA A 64 4.14 -7.89 16.17
CA ALA A 64 5.10 -8.69 16.96
C ALA A 64 4.92 -8.54 18.46
N ALA A 65 4.50 -7.36 18.94
CA ALA A 65 4.27 -7.08 20.35
C ALA A 65 2.97 -7.69 20.86
N GLU A 66 1.99 -7.89 19.97
CA GLU A 66 0.66 -8.41 20.31
C GLU A 66 0.24 -9.48 19.27
N PRO A 67 0.86 -10.69 19.32
CA PRO A 67 0.63 -11.71 18.27
C PRO A 67 -0.81 -12.20 18.16
N GLY A 68 -1.63 -12.00 19.18
CA GLY A 68 -3.05 -12.36 19.17
C GLY A 68 -3.92 -11.40 18.39
N LEU A 69 -3.43 -10.20 18.09
CA LEU A 69 -4.16 -9.22 17.31
C LEU A 69 -3.93 -9.46 15.82
N ARG A 70 -4.97 -9.86 15.12
CA ARG A 70 -4.93 -10.13 13.69
C ARG A 70 -5.97 -9.24 13.00
N VAL A 71 -5.51 -8.41 12.08
CA VAL A 71 -6.37 -7.52 11.31
C VAL A 71 -6.48 -8.08 9.89
N HIS A 72 -7.70 -8.26 9.46
CA HIS A 72 -7.99 -8.75 8.10
C HIS A 72 -8.38 -7.59 7.20
N VAL A 73 -7.72 -7.49 6.06
CA VAL A 73 -7.99 -6.47 5.07
C VAL A 73 -8.42 -7.14 3.77
N TYR A 74 -9.53 -6.67 3.22
CA TYR A 74 -10.03 -7.11 1.93
C TYR A 74 -10.43 -5.89 1.11
N VAL A 75 -9.87 -5.77 -0.09
CA VAL A 75 -10.17 -4.66 -1.00
C VAL A 75 -10.92 -5.21 -2.20
N ASP A 76 -12.16 -4.73 -2.41
CA ASP A 76 -12.87 -4.93 -3.66
C ASP A 76 -12.39 -3.88 -4.65
N LEU A 77 -11.69 -4.30 -5.70
CA LEU A 77 -11.18 -3.38 -6.72
C LEU A 77 -12.27 -3.03 -7.72
N THR A 78 -12.59 -1.73 -7.81
CA THR A 78 -13.59 -1.22 -8.75
C THR A 78 -12.95 -0.70 -10.02
N ASP A 79 -11.84 0.06 -9.89
CA ASP A 79 -11.11 0.63 -11.01
C ASP A 79 -9.64 0.33 -10.88
N VAL A 80 -9.04 -0.15 -11.97
CA VAL A 80 -7.61 -0.42 -12.06
C VAL A 80 -7.13 0.05 -13.43
N ALA A 81 -6.11 0.91 -13.44
CA ALA A 81 -5.38 1.28 -14.65
C ALA A 81 -3.91 1.02 -14.39
N ASP A 82 -3.32 0.12 -15.13
CA ASP A 82 -1.95 -0.37 -14.92
C ASP A 82 -0.95 0.79 -14.83
N GLY A 83 -0.23 0.85 -13.72
CA GLY A 83 0.75 1.91 -13.45
C GLY A 83 0.16 3.27 -13.08
N GLU A 84 -1.15 3.44 -13.08
CA GLU A 84 -1.78 4.77 -12.94
C GLU A 84 -2.79 4.88 -11.79
N LEU A 85 -3.57 3.82 -11.54
CA LEU A 85 -4.72 3.93 -10.65
C LEU A 85 -5.08 2.60 -10.00
N LEU A 86 -5.35 2.66 -8.70
CA LEU A 86 -6.04 1.61 -7.96
C LEU A 86 -7.18 2.29 -7.18
N GLU A 87 -8.40 1.82 -7.36
CA GLU A 87 -9.56 2.31 -6.60
C GLU A 87 -10.40 1.13 -6.16
N GLY A 88 -10.91 1.19 -4.94
CA GLY A 88 -11.76 0.14 -4.42
C GLY A 88 -12.33 0.46 -3.05
N VAL A 89 -13.05 -0.52 -2.51
CA VAL A 89 -13.57 -0.45 -1.15
C VAL A 89 -12.78 -1.42 -0.29
N MET A 90 -12.13 -0.89 0.72
CA MET A 90 -11.34 -1.65 1.67
C MET A 90 -12.19 -1.97 2.90
N HIS A 91 -12.28 -3.25 3.23
CA HIS A 91 -12.96 -3.76 4.42
C HIS A 91 -11.92 -4.17 5.44
N VAL A 92 -11.95 -3.54 6.62
CA VAL A 92 -11.02 -3.80 7.70
C VAL A 92 -11.78 -4.46 8.85
N SER A 93 -11.35 -5.65 9.26
CA SER A 93 -12.03 -6.44 10.29
C SER A 93 -11.01 -7.21 11.13
N GLY A 94 -11.51 -8.02 12.07
CA GLY A 94 -10.67 -8.83 12.93
C GLY A 94 -10.49 -8.21 14.29
N GLN A 95 -9.31 -8.43 14.89
CA GLN A 95 -8.98 -7.90 16.20
C GLN A 95 -8.22 -6.59 16.05
N LEU A 96 -8.97 -5.51 16.07
CA LEU A 96 -8.45 -4.15 15.94
C LEU A 96 -8.00 -3.61 17.29
N GLN A 97 -7.34 -2.45 17.26
CA GLN A 97 -6.95 -1.75 18.49
C GLN A 97 -8.19 -1.39 19.30
N GLU A 98 -8.02 -1.27 20.62
CA GLU A 98 -9.10 -0.88 21.53
C GLU A 98 -9.76 0.42 21.06
N GLY A 99 -11.08 0.41 20.98
CA GLY A 99 -11.86 1.56 20.54
C GLY A 99 -12.07 1.67 19.04
N ILE A 100 -11.48 0.77 18.24
CA ILE A 100 -11.69 0.73 16.81
C ILE A 100 -12.51 -0.51 16.43
N GLU A 101 -13.69 -0.29 15.85
CA GLU A 101 -14.53 -1.36 15.33
C GLU A 101 -14.23 -1.61 13.85
N ALA A 102 -14.68 -2.74 13.32
CA ALA A 102 -14.60 -3.04 11.88
C ALA A 102 -15.22 -1.90 11.07
N PHE A 103 -14.59 -1.55 9.96
CA PHE A 103 -15.06 -0.44 9.13
C PHE A 103 -14.72 -0.68 7.67
N ASP A 104 -15.45 0.04 6.81
CA ASP A 104 -15.20 0.10 5.38
C ASP A 104 -14.68 1.48 5.01
N THR A 105 -13.76 1.53 4.04
CA THR A 105 -13.26 2.79 3.51
C THR A 105 -13.08 2.68 2.00
N ARG A 106 -13.58 3.67 1.27
CA ARG A 106 -13.24 3.79 -0.14
C ARG A 106 -11.84 4.37 -0.25
N LEU A 107 -11.03 3.79 -1.09
CA LEU A 107 -9.64 4.15 -1.27
C LEU A 107 -9.36 4.39 -2.75
N ARG A 108 -8.72 5.52 -3.07
CA ARG A 108 -8.26 5.83 -4.41
C ARG A 108 -6.78 6.18 -4.35
N VAL A 109 -5.97 5.42 -5.09
CA VAL A 109 -4.52 5.60 -5.15
C VAL A 109 -4.16 5.94 -6.60
N GLU A 110 -3.57 7.11 -6.80
CA GLU A 110 -3.14 7.58 -8.11
C GLU A 110 -1.62 7.73 -8.15
N PHE A 111 -1.04 7.34 -9.29
CA PHE A 111 0.41 7.32 -9.50
C PHE A 111 0.75 8.26 -10.66
N TYR A 112 1.57 9.28 -10.39
CA TYR A 112 1.93 10.30 -11.38
C TYR A 112 3.45 10.36 -11.57
N ASP A 113 3.88 10.51 -12.82
CA ASP A 113 5.28 10.77 -13.11
C ASP A 113 5.69 12.14 -12.59
N GLU A 114 6.85 12.22 -11.95
CA GLU A 114 7.47 13.45 -11.51
C GLU A 114 8.84 13.59 -12.18
N ALA A 115 9.43 14.79 -12.07
CA ALA A 115 10.76 15.07 -12.60
C ALA A 115 11.81 14.10 -12.04
N ASP A 116 12.84 13.84 -12.82
CA ASP A 116 14.00 13.00 -12.43
C ASP A 116 13.66 11.54 -12.14
N GLY A 117 12.65 11.00 -12.82
CA GLY A 117 12.27 9.59 -12.68
C GLY A 117 11.62 9.26 -11.34
N ARG A 118 11.07 10.27 -10.66
CA ARG A 118 10.36 10.09 -9.40
C ARG A 118 8.87 9.93 -9.63
N THR A 119 8.16 9.56 -8.58
CA THR A 119 6.72 9.33 -8.63
C THR A 119 6.01 10.10 -7.54
N ARG A 120 4.95 10.81 -7.91
CA ARG A 120 4.04 11.41 -6.94
C ARG A 120 2.87 10.46 -6.72
N LEU A 121 2.68 10.06 -5.49
CA LEU A 121 1.56 9.22 -5.06
C LEU A 121 0.51 10.10 -4.42
N GLU A 122 -0.75 9.96 -4.84
CA GLU A 122 -1.89 10.62 -4.18
C GLU A 122 -2.85 9.56 -3.68
N ILE A 123 -3.16 9.65 -2.40
CA ILE A 123 -4.12 8.75 -1.76
C ILE A 123 -5.30 9.58 -1.27
N ARG A 124 -6.50 9.16 -1.63
CA ARG A 124 -7.74 9.70 -1.08
C ARG A 124 -8.50 8.58 -0.38
N GLN A 125 -8.94 8.86 0.83
CA GLN A 125 -9.71 7.90 1.63
C GLN A 125 -10.99 8.53 2.15
N TRP A 126 -12.07 7.80 1.98
CA TRP A 126 -13.39 8.12 2.52
C TRP A 126 -13.65 7.14 3.65
N LEU A 127 -13.58 7.62 4.88
CA LEU A 127 -13.64 6.81 6.10
C LEU A 127 -14.32 7.60 7.23
N PRO A 128 -14.73 6.95 8.32
CA PRO A 128 -15.25 7.68 9.48
C PRO A 128 -14.27 8.74 9.96
N GLU A 129 -14.76 9.94 10.23
CA GLU A 129 -13.91 11.10 10.54
C GLU A 129 -12.95 10.84 11.71
N HIS A 130 -13.38 10.12 12.73
CA HIS A 130 -12.55 9.81 13.90
C HIS A 130 -11.37 8.88 13.55
N LEU A 131 -11.38 8.25 12.39
CA LEU A 131 -10.29 7.38 11.92
C LEU A 131 -9.30 8.10 11.01
N ALA A 132 -9.59 9.35 10.61
CA ALA A 132 -8.72 10.08 9.67
C ALA A 132 -7.30 10.26 10.21
N HIS A 133 -7.17 10.73 11.45
CA HIS A 133 -5.84 10.94 12.04
C HIS A 133 -5.05 9.65 12.27
N PRO A 134 -5.63 8.59 12.85
CA PRO A 134 -4.94 7.31 12.97
C PRO A 134 -4.52 6.73 11.62
N SER A 135 -5.37 6.87 10.59
CA SER A 135 -5.06 6.39 9.24
C SER A 135 -3.90 7.17 8.61
N GLU A 136 -3.88 8.49 8.77
CA GLU A 136 -2.78 9.32 8.29
C GLU A 136 -1.45 8.91 8.92
N GLU A 137 -1.45 8.71 10.24
CA GLU A 137 -0.25 8.25 10.95
C GLU A 137 0.20 6.87 10.49
N GLY A 138 -0.75 5.97 10.26
CA GLY A 138 -0.47 4.63 9.71
C GLY A 138 0.19 4.72 8.33
N TRP A 139 -0.32 5.57 7.44
CA TRP A 139 0.28 5.80 6.12
C TRP A 139 1.69 6.38 6.23
N ARG A 140 1.89 7.33 7.13
CA ARG A 140 3.20 7.96 7.33
C ARG A 140 4.25 6.92 7.73
N GLN A 141 3.91 6.04 8.68
CA GLN A 141 4.81 4.97 9.12
C GLN A 141 5.07 3.95 8.01
N ALA A 142 4.02 3.56 7.28
CA ALA A 142 4.13 2.64 6.16
C ALA A 142 5.05 3.21 5.06
N PHE A 143 4.95 4.50 4.77
CA PHE A 143 5.79 5.16 3.76
C PHE A 143 7.27 5.15 4.12
N THR A 144 7.61 5.19 5.41
CA THR A 144 9.02 5.04 5.84
C THR A 144 9.56 3.67 5.43
N LYS A 145 8.74 2.63 5.59
CA LYS A 145 9.10 1.27 5.15
C LYS A 145 9.11 1.17 3.63
N LEU A 146 8.19 1.86 2.95
CA LEU A 146 8.13 1.87 1.49
C LEU A 146 9.39 2.51 0.90
N ASP A 147 9.88 3.61 1.46
CA ASP A 147 11.14 4.23 1.03
C ASP A 147 12.29 3.21 1.06
N ALA A 148 12.42 2.47 2.15
CA ALA A 148 13.45 1.45 2.29
C ALA A 148 13.26 0.30 1.28
N THR A 149 12.03 -0.14 1.07
CA THR A 149 11.68 -1.18 0.11
C THR A 149 12.06 -0.77 -1.32
N LEU A 150 11.72 0.45 -1.72
CA LEU A 150 12.04 0.98 -3.04
C LEU A 150 13.54 1.11 -3.26
N MET A 151 14.28 1.55 -2.23
CA MET A 151 15.74 1.61 -2.26
C MET A 151 16.35 0.22 -2.46
N ASN A 152 15.90 -0.77 -1.70
CA ASN A 152 16.42 -2.13 -1.77
C ASN A 152 16.16 -2.78 -3.13
N VAL A 153 14.97 -2.61 -3.69
CA VAL A 153 14.63 -3.16 -5.02
C VAL A 153 15.52 -2.55 -6.09
N GLN A 154 15.78 -1.25 -6.04
CA GLN A 154 16.64 -0.56 -7.00
C GLN A 154 18.11 -0.96 -6.84
N ALA A 155 18.58 -1.16 -5.62
CA ALA A 155 19.95 -1.62 -5.33
C ALA A 155 20.16 -3.05 -5.88
N VAL A 156 19.22 -3.96 -5.67
CA VAL A 156 19.29 -5.33 -6.19
C VAL A 156 19.32 -5.33 -7.72
N ALA A 157 18.49 -4.51 -8.36
CA ALA A 157 18.47 -4.37 -9.83
C ALA A 157 19.81 -3.83 -10.37
N ALA A 158 20.42 -2.86 -9.68
CA ALA A 158 21.73 -2.30 -10.04
C ALA A 158 22.83 -3.36 -9.92
N ASP A 159 22.84 -4.14 -8.84
CA ASP A 159 23.80 -5.22 -8.63
C ASP A 159 23.71 -6.29 -9.75
N HIS A 160 22.50 -6.67 -10.14
CA HIS A 160 22.28 -7.60 -11.24
C HIS A 160 22.81 -7.06 -12.57
N ARG A 161 22.61 -5.79 -12.86
CA ARG A 161 23.13 -5.16 -14.07
C ARG A 161 24.65 -5.13 -14.09
N GLU A 162 25.29 -4.87 -12.97
CA GLU A 162 26.74 -4.91 -12.84
C GLU A 162 27.29 -6.31 -13.08
N VAL A 163 26.68 -7.34 -12.51
CA VAL A 163 27.08 -8.73 -12.71
C VAL A 163 26.94 -9.14 -14.18
N GLU A 164 25.87 -8.79 -14.84
CA GLU A 164 25.66 -9.05 -16.28
C GLU A 164 26.73 -8.33 -17.12
N ALA A 165 27.10 -7.12 -16.79
CA ALA A 165 28.14 -6.36 -17.50
C ALA A 165 29.51 -7.04 -17.40
N TRP A 166 29.83 -7.67 -16.28
CA TRP A 166 31.07 -8.40 -16.07
C TRP A 166 31.12 -9.75 -16.79
N GLN A 167 29.98 -10.30 -17.16
CA GLN A 167 29.86 -11.60 -17.84
C GLN A 167 29.81 -11.49 -19.37
N SER A 168 29.69 -10.29 -19.89
CA SER A 168 29.64 -10.04 -21.35
C SER A 168 31.06 -9.68 -21.95
#